data_e7f008ef8c7998a70a23272dcc05ebc8
#
_entry.id   e7f008ef8c7998a70a23272dcc05ebc8
#
_cell.length_a   1.000
_cell.length_b   1.000
_cell.length_c   1.000
_cell.angle_alpha   90.00
_cell.angle_beta   90.00
_cell.angle_gamma   90.00
#
_symmetry.space_group_name_H-M   'P 1'
#
loop_
_entity.id
_entity.type
_entity.pdbx_description
1 polymer ?
#
loop_
_entity_poly.entity_id
_entity_poly.type
_entity_poly.pdbx_seq_one_letter_code
_entity_poly.pdbx_strand_id
1 'polypeptide(L)'
;MAQWNYGDILDAVDAIVPGDRVALIHGERAIRWRDFTRRTNNLARALLDGGATPGDKIAFFMRNRSEYSEGIAAGFKARLTHVNVNYRYVDHELVYLLDNADAAVVVYAAEFAPMVAAIRERLPNVAQWVEVADGHRGGDDVIAYESLAERGSGAPLGIGRSGDDMLFLYTGGTTGMPKGVMWRHDDLWRGTGAGGNPRIGVPPSPDLSAYVERLKVEPPPVNLPLPPMMHGTGLLGAVAAMTHGGTCVTLKARSFDPDEALAAIERHRVTAATIVGDAFARPLVEALDRANPKPDIASLRVISSSGVMWTREIKAGLLRHNSELTLIDGFASSEALGLGSSVMTRDKAVDVAKFTLGPTCKVFTEDRREVKAGSGESGMVAVCGPLPVGYYKDAAKTAKTFPVIDGVRYSIPGDWVRVEADGTLTLLGRGSNCINTAGEKVYPEEVEEALKAHVAVADALVVGVADAKWGQSITAVVQLEPRAEFDEQEMKDFVKTRIAAYKVPKRILPVADLKRAPNGKADYKHVREYAEATLRGQSGA
;
A
#
# COMPACT_ATOMS: atom_id res chain seq x y z
N MET A 1 -9.03 -27.55 6.21
CA MET A 1 -8.30 -26.70 5.23
C MET A 1 -6.88 -26.59 5.72
N ALA A 2 -5.89 -26.57 4.80
CA ALA A 2 -4.50 -26.33 5.19
C ALA A 2 -4.38 -24.97 5.88
N GLN A 3 -3.63 -24.91 6.96
CA GLN A 3 -3.31 -23.66 7.65
C GLN A 3 -2.03 -23.08 7.07
N TRP A 4 -2.04 -21.80 6.69
CA TRP A 4 -0.90 -21.13 6.12
C TRP A 4 -0.22 -20.23 7.15
N ASN A 5 1.12 -20.35 7.26
CA ASN A 5 1.92 -19.47 8.09
C ASN A 5 3.12 -18.96 7.26
N TYR A 6 3.39 -17.66 7.33
CA TYR A 6 4.49 -17.06 6.56
C TYR A 6 5.87 -17.60 6.97
N GLY A 7 6.08 -17.94 8.24
CA GLY A 7 7.32 -18.56 8.70
C GLY A 7 7.53 -19.96 8.09
N ASP A 8 6.46 -20.76 8.02
CA ASP A 8 6.51 -22.10 7.40
C ASP A 8 6.70 -22.02 5.88
N ILE A 9 6.05 -21.03 5.23
CA ILE A 9 6.25 -20.75 3.79
C ILE A 9 7.71 -20.38 3.53
N LEU A 10 8.30 -19.49 4.34
CA LEU A 10 9.68 -19.06 4.19
C LEU A 10 10.66 -20.22 4.42
N ASP A 11 10.47 -21.04 5.45
CA ASP A 11 11.32 -22.22 5.70
C ASP A 11 11.21 -23.25 4.54
N ALA A 12 10.01 -23.43 3.97
CA ALA A 12 9.82 -24.31 2.82
C ALA A 12 10.47 -23.75 1.54
N VAL A 13 10.42 -22.43 1.34
CA VAL A 13 11.11 -21.74 0.24
C VAL A 13 12.62 -21.82 0.42
N ASP A 14 13.14 -21.57 1.61
CA ASP A 14 14.56 -21.69 1.95
C ASP A 14 15.12 -23.09 1.60
N ALA A 15 14.30 -24.14 1.75
CA ALA A 15 14.72 -25.52 1.48
C ALA A 15 14.86 -25.84 -0.02
N ILE A 16 14.27 -25.07 -0.92
CA ILE A 16 14.26 -25.37 -2.37
C ILE A 16 15.01 -24.34 -3.22
N VAL A 17 15.18 -23.12 -2.72
CA VAL A 17 15.85 -22.06 -3.47
C VAL A 17 17.37 -22.27 -3.48
N PRO A 18 18.05 -22.19 -4.65
CA PRO A 18 19.51 -22.23 -4.70
C PRO A 18 20.13 -21.16 -3.80
N GLY A 19 20.99 -21.58 -2.88
CA GLY A 19 21.58 -20.69 -1.87
C GLY A 19 22.46 -19.56 -2.43
N ASP A 20 22.93 -19.67 -3.66
CA ASP A 20 23.74 -18.67 -4.37
C ASP A 20 22.88 -17.63 -5.10
N ARG A 21 21.57 -17.88 -5.28
CA ARG A 21 20.62 -16.87 -5.81
C ARG A 21 20.60 -15.65 -4.90
N VAL A 22 20.39 -14.47 -5.47
CA VAL A 22 20.22 -13.23 -4.72
C VAL A 22 18.81 -13.17 -4.15
N ALA A 23 18.68 -12.94 -2.84
CA ALA A 23 17.41 -12.74 -2.13
C ALA A 23 17.04 -11.26 -2.02
N LEU A 24 18.00 -10.42 -1.63
CA LEU A 24 17.77 -9.00 -1.39
C LEU A 24 18.84 -8.15 -2.07
N ILE A 25 18.41 -7.00 -2.61
CA ILE A 25 19.30 -5.97 -3.15
C ILE A 25 18.89 -4.62 -2.56
N HIS A 26 19.89 -3.89 -2.04
CA HIS A 26 19.74 -2.48 -1.64
C HIS A 26 20.94 -1.68 -2.12
N GLY A 27 20.76 -0.91 -3.17
CA GLY A 27 21.86 -0.24 -3.86
C GLY A 27 22.87 -1.24 -4.41
N GLU A 28 24.12 -1.18 -3.92
CA GLU A 28 25.20 -2.10 -4.32
C GLU A 28 25.27 -3.37 -3.45
N ARG A 29 24.57 -3.38 -2.31
CA ARG A 29 24.58 -4.53 -1.39
C ARG A 29 23.60 -5.59 -1.90
N ALA A 30 24.13 -6.80 -2.11
CA ALA A 30 23.34 -7.98 -2.46
C ALA A 30 23.51 -9.05 -1.38
N ILE A 31 22.40 -9.62 -0.93
CA ILE A 31 22.35 -10.72 0.05
C ILE A 31 21.84 -11.97 -0.67
N ARG A 32 22.60 -13.07 -0.61
CA ARG A 32 22.22 -14.34 -1.22
C ARG A 32 21.23 -15.10 -0.33
N TRP A 33 20.44 -16.01 -0.90
CA TRP A 33 19.45 -16.79 -0.16
C TRP A 33 20.06 -17.55 1.02
N ARG A 34 21.23 -18.20 0.87
CA ARG A 34 21.90 -18.85 2.00
C ARG A 34 22.23 -17.90 3.15
N ASP A 35 22.62 -16.66 2.84
CA ASP A 35 22.93 -15.66 3.86
C ASP A 35 21.65 -15.07 4.43
N PHE A 36 20.64 -14.82 3.61
CA PHE A 36 19.30 -14.40 4.04
C PHE A 36 18.69 -15.40 5.01
N THR A 37 18.70 -16.70 4.67
CA THR A 37 18.20 -17.78 5.53
C THR A 37 18.97 -17.83 6.85
N ARG A 38 20.31 -17.84 6.80
CA ARG A 38 21.17 -17.85 7.98
C ARG A 38 20.91 -16.64 8.89
N ARG A 39 20.90 -15.45 8.33
CA ARG A 39 20.72 -14.19 9.06
C ARG A 39 19.32 -14.07 9.67
N THR A 40 18.28 -14.43 8.93
CA THR A 40 16.91 -14.38 9.45
C THR A 40 16.64 -15.42 10.54
N ASN A 41 17.22 -16.62 10.45
CA ASN A 41 17.16 -17.62 11.51
C ASN A 41 17.91 -17.17 12.77
N ASN A 42 19.13 -16.61 12.62
CA ASN A 42 19.89 -16.05 13.73
C ASN A 42 19.14 -14.91 14.42
N LEU A 43 18.64 -13.95 13.64
CA LEU A 43 17.89 -12.81 14.16
C LEU A 43 16.63 -13.28 14.91
N ALA A 44 15.86 -14.21 14.33
CA ALA A 44 14.67 -14.76 14.97
C ALA A 44 15.01 -15.43 16.32
N ARG A 45 16.06 -16.22 16.38
CA ARG A 45 16.54 -16.86 17.62
C ARG A 45 17.02 -15.83 18.63
N ALA A 46 17.82 -14.86 18.19
CA ALA A 46 18.35 -13.82 19.07
C ALA A 46 17.25 -12.95 19.70
N LEU A 47 16.19 -12.65 18.96
CA LEU A 47 15.03 -11.93 19.49
C LEU A 47 14.30 -12.72 20.57
N LEU A 48 14.11 -14.04 20.36
CA LEU A 48 13.51 -14.94 21.37
C LEU A 48 14.42 -15.10 22.59
N ASP A 49 15.71 -15.30 22.38
CA ASP A 49 16.70 -15.40 23.47
C ASP A 49 16.79 -14.08 24.28
N GLY A 50 16.54 -12.95 23.62
CA GLY A 50 16.42 -11.63 24.23
C GLY A 50 15.12 -11.39 25.00
N GLY A 51 14.24 -12.39 25.11
CA GLY A 51 13.01 -12.35 25.91
C GLY A 51 11.73 -12.09 25.14
N ALA A 52 11.77 -11.91 23.82
CA ALA A 52 10.54 -11.85 23.02
C ALA A 52 9.84 -13.21 23.00
N THR A 53 8.52 -13.22 23.03
CA THR A 53 7.70 -14.43 23.03
C THR A 53 6.75 -14.47 21.83
N PRO A 54 6.28 -15.67 21.39
CA PRO A 54 5.31 -15.77 20.32
C PRO A 54 4.07 -14.90 20.55
N GLY A 55 3.73 -14.07 19.58
CA GLY A 55 2.64 -13.10 19.65
C GLY A 55 3.05 -11.69 20.07
N ASP A 56 4.27 -11.51 20.59
CA ASP A 56 4.82 -10.17 20.84
C ASP A 56 4.99 -9.38 19.55
N LYS A 57 4.90 -8.06 19.65
CA LYS A 57 4.92 -7.18 18.47
C LYS A 57 6.33 -6.69 18.22
N ILE A 58 6.75 -6.86 16.94
CA ILE A 58 7.99 -6.32 16.40
C ILE A 58 7.64 -5.16 15.46
N ALA A 59 8.07 -3.96 15.84
CA ALA A 59 7.81 -2.73 15.11
C ALA A 59 9.01 -2.31 14.26
N PHE A 60 8.78 -1.85 13.02
CA PHE A 60 9.82 -1.45 12.09
C PHE A 60 9.76 0.04 11.80
N PHE A 61 10.74 0.79 12.31
CA PHE A 61 10.85 2.23 12.15
C PHE A 61 12.05 2.59 11.26
N MET A 62 11.88 2.36 9.97
CA MET A 62 12.93 2.59 8.96
C MET A 62 12.34 2.76 7.57
N ARG A 63 13.16 3.25 6.63
CA ARG A 63 12.85 3.27 5.20
C ARG A 63 13.03 1.89 4.58
N ASN A 64 12.64 1.74 3.29
CA ASN A 64 12.86 0.50 2.55
C ASN A 64 14.35 0.17 2.49
N ARG A 65 14.72 -1.03 2.95
CA ARG A 65 16.07 -1.55 2.94
C ARG A 65 16.08 -3.06 3.17
N SER A 66 17.23 -3.71 2.98
CA SER A 66 17.35 -5.16 3.15
C SER A 66 16.97 -5.62 4.56
N GLU A 67 17.38 -4.89 5.58
CA GLU A 67 17.15 -5.23 6.98
C GLU A 67 15.65 -5.16 7.36
N TYR A 68 14.84 -4.36 6.65
CA TYR A 68 13.39 -4.40 6.81
C TYR A 68 12.84 -5.77 6.37
N SER A 69 13.24 -6.25 5.19
CA SER A 69 12.84 -7.57 4.66
C SER A 69 13.35 -8.72 5.51
N GLU A 70 14.61 -8.68 5.95
CA GLU A 70 15.18 -9.66 6.88
C GLU A 70 14.41 -9.66 8.22
N GLY A 71 14.13 -8.49 8.77
CA GLY A 71 13.41 -8.35 10.03
C GLY A 71 11.96 -8.90 9.96
N ILE A 72 11.24 -8.66 8.86
CA ILE A 72 9.92 -9.24 8.62
C ILE A 72 10.01 -10.78 8.61
N ALA A 73 10.95 -11.32 7.83
CA ALA A 73 11.12 -12.77 7.72
C ALA A 73 11.50 -13.40 9.07
N ALA A 74 12.40 -12.78 9.83
CA ALA A 74 12.78 -13.22 11.17
C ALA A 74 11.59 -13.15 12.15
N GLY A 75 10.80 -12.07 12.10
CA GLY A 75 9.59 -11.91 12.89
C GLY A 75 8.59 -13.05 12.63
N PHE A 76 8.32 -13.36 11.37
CA PHE A 76 7.44 -14.48 11.00
C PHE A 76 7.99 -15.83 11.46
N LYS A 77 9.30 -16.08 11.29
CA LYS A 77 9.97 -17.30 11.76
C LYS A 77 9.91 -17.44 13.28
N ALA A 78 9.99 -16.34 14.03
CA ALA A 78 9.92 -16.29 15.50
C ALA A 78 8.47 -16.22 16.05
N ARG A 79 7.44 -16.21 15.19
CA ARG A 79 6.03 -16.00 15.57
C ARG A 79 5.75 -14.62 16.20
N LEU A 80 6.54 -13.62 15.84
CA LEU A 80 6.31 -12.25 16.28
C LEU A 80 5.32 -11.54 15.33
N THR A 81 4.45 -10.73 15.90
CA THR A 81 3.46 -9.95 15.16
C THR A 81 4.13 -8.72 14.56
N HIS A 82 4.18 -8.64 13.23
CA HIS A 82 4.70 -7.47 12.51
C HIS A 82 3.85 -6.22 12.78
N VAL A 83 4.51 -5.08 13.01
CA VAL A 83 3.92 -3.73 13.11
C VAL A 83 4.69 -2.77 12.21
N ASN A 84 4.01 -2.19 11.23
CA ASN A 84 4.60 -1.12 10.41
C ASN A 84 4.55 0.21 11.17
N VAL A 85 5.64 0.97 11.12
CA VAL A 85 5.73 2.32 11.69
C VAL A 85 5.99 3.33 10.58
N ASN A 86 5.18 4.37 10.51
CA ASN A 86 5.41 5.45 9.57
C ASN A 86 6.61 6.30 10.02
N TYR A 87 7.70 6.28 9.27
CA TYR A 87 8.94 7.00 9.59
C TYR A 87 8.81 8.54 9.55
N ARG A 88 7.62 9.05 9.20
CA ARG A 88 7.31 10.49 9.23
C ARG A 88 6.59 10.92 10.51
N TYR A 89 6.23 9.97 11.36
CA TYR A 89 5.59 10.30 12.62
C TYR A 89 6.52 11.12 13.51
N VAL A 90 5.92 12.09 14.20
CA VAL A 90 6.58 12.86 15.25
C VAL A 90 6.44 12.15 16.60
N ASP A 91 7.15 12.64 17.63
CA ASP A 91 7.29 11.98 18.93
C ASP A 91 5.99 11.42 19.51
N HIS A 92 4.93 12.24 19.58
CA HIS A 92 3.67 11.82 20.21
C HIS A 92 2.91 10.76 19.39
N GLU A 93 3.02 10.81 18.06
CA GLU A 93 2.41 9.81 17.16
C GLU A 93 3.15 8.48 17.26
N LEU A 94 4.47 8.54 17.33
CA LEU A 94 5.33 7.37 17.47
C LEU A 94 5.13 6.68 18.83
N VAL A 95 5.11 7.46 19.93
CA VAL A 95 4.79 6.93 21.25
C VAL A 95 3.41 6.29 21.28
N TYR A 96 2.40 6.99 20.74
CA TYR A 96 1.05 6.44 20.67
C TYR A 96 1.02 5.10 19.93
N LEU A 97 1.65 5.03 18.74
CA LEU A 97 1.60 3.80 17.94
C LEU A 97 2.28 2.64 18.66
N LEU A 98 3.49 2.84 19.19
CA LEU A 98 4.26 1.79 19.85
C LEU A 98 3.60 1.30 21.14
N ASP A 99 3.02 2.21 21.93
CA ASP A 99 2.25 1.89 23.13
C ASP A 99 0.93 1.18 22.78
N ASN A 100 0.18 1.72 21.82
CA ASN A 100 -1.08 1.10 21.37
C ASN A 100 -0.85 -0.31 20.83
N ALA A 101 0.26 -0.54 20.10
CA ALA A 101 0.62 -1.83 19.56
C ALA A 101 1.13 -2.82 20.62
N ASP A 102 1.42 -2.40 21.85
CA ASP A 102 2.19 -3.18 22.83
C ASP A 102 3.50 -3.70 22.22
N ALA A 103 4.26 -2.82 21.59
CA ALA A 103 5.52 -3.19 20.95
C ALA A 103 6.52 -3.70 21.99
N ALA A 104 6.99 -4.94 21.83
CA ALA A 104 8.04 -5.52 22.67
C ALA A 104 9.43 -5.35 22.06
N VAL A 105 9.50 -5.30 20.73
CA VAL A 105 10.73 -5.10 19.95
C VAL A 105 10.53 -3.95 18.99
N VAL A 106 11.50 -3.04 18.94
CA VAL A 106 11.55 -1.96 17.94
C VAL A 106 12.85 -2.06 17.17
N VAL A 107 12.76 -2.31 15.86
CA VAL A 107 13.89 -2.29 14.93
C VAL A 107 13.86 -0.97 14.18
N TYR A 108 14.92 -0.17 14.28
CA TYR A 108 14.96 1.17 13.69
C TYR A 108 16.28 1.46 13.00
N ALA A 109 16.27 2.34 11.99
CA ALA A 109 17.49 2.81 11.33
C ALA A 109 18.16 3.93 12.14
N ALA A 110 19.49 3.98 12.17
CA ALA A 110 20.28 4.94 12.95
C ALA A 110 19.95 6.41 12.61
N GLU A 111 19.45 6.72 11.40
CA GLU A 111 18.94 8.06 11.08
C GLU A 111 17.85 8.54 12.05
N PHE A 112 17.14 7.61 12.70
CA PHE A 112 16.07 7.91 13.67
C PHE A 112 16.54 7.80 15.15
N ALA A 113 17.80 7.51 15.41
CA ALA A 113 18.33 7.38 16.76
C ALA A 113 18.03 8.59 17.68
N PRO A 114 18.12 9.85 17.23
CA PRO A 114 17.76 10.98 18.08
C PRO A 114 16.29 10.96 18.51
N MET A 115 15.36 10.56 17.63
CA MET A 115 13.95 10.46 17.95
C MET A 115 13.68 9.29 18.90
N VAL A 116 14.31 8.15 18.68
CA VAL A 116 14.21 6.99 19.58
C VAL A 116 14.71 7.34 20.98
N ALA A 117 15.85 8.02 21.10
CA ALA A 117 16.37 8.48 22.38
C ALA A 117 15.39 9.39 23.13
N ALA A 118 14.69 10.28 22.43
CA ALA A 118 13.73 11.20 23.02
C ALA A 118 12.44 10.54 23.55
N ILE A 119 12.07 9.36 23.01
CA ILE A 119 10.82 8.68 23.38
C ILE A 119 11.00 7.42 24.21
N ARG A 120 12.19 6.83 24.23
CA ARG A 120 12.47 5.51 24.78
C ARG A 120 12.02 5.35 26.23
N GLU A 121 12.27 6.35 27.08
CA GLU A 121 11.86 6.32 28.50
C GLU A 121 10.33 6.32 28.70
N ARG A 122 9.58 6.78 27.69
CA ARG A 122 8.11 6.82 27.69
C ARG A 122 7.48 5.48 27.29
N LEU A 123 8.31 4.51 26.88
CA LEU A 123 7.90 3.21 26.36
C LEU A 123 8.57 2.06 27.13
N PRO A 124 8.32 1.92 28.45
CA PRO A 124 9.00 0.95 29.31
C PRO A 124 8.69 -0.51 28.94
N ASN A 125 7.64 -0.76 28.16
CA ASN A 125 7.25 -2.09 27.70
C ASN A 125 8.07 -2.57 26.50
N VAL A 126 8.81 -1.70 25.81
CA VAL A 126 9.72 -2.10 24.73
C VAL A 126 11.00 -2.68 25.35
N ALA A 127 11.08 -4.01 25.32
CA ALA A 127 12.20 -4.73 25.92
C ALA A 127 13.47 -4.67 25.06
N GLN A 128 13.34 -4.58 23.73
CA GLN A 128 14.48 -4.60 22.82
C GLN A 128 14.40 -3.46 21.80
N TRP A 129 15.43 -2.59 21.84
CA TRP A 129 15.68 -1.55 20.84
C TRP A 129 16.85 -1.99 19.97
N VAL A 130 16.54 -2.37 18.72
CA VAL A 130 17.51 -2.93 17.78
C VAL A 130 17.81 -1.90 16.70
N GLU A 131 19.06 -1.43 16.65
CA GLU A 131 19.49 -0.42 15.72
C GLU A 131 20.14 -1.00 14.48
N VAL A 132 19.69 -0.54 13.32
CA VAL A 132 20.27 -0.85 12.01
C VAL A 132 21.19 0.30 11.60
N ALA A 133 22.48 -0.01 11.41
CA ALA A 133 23.44 0.97 10.92
C ALA A 133 23.12 1.39 9.47
N ASP A 134 23.13 2.69 9.20
CA ASP A 134 22.82 3.27 7.89
C ASP A 134 23.76 4.40 7.47
N GLY A 135 24.91 4.52 8.15
CA GLY A 135 25.89 5.59 7.94
C GLY A 135 25.67 6.83 8.79
N HIS A 136 24.58 6.91 9.57
CA HIS A 136 24.37 7.94 10.59
C HIS A 136 25.01 7.50 11.91
N ARG A 137 25.23 8.49 12.81
CA ARG A 137 25.66 8.18 14.19
C ARG A 137 24.51 7.47 14.90
N GLY A 138 24.79 6.26 15.38
CA GLY A 138 23.85 5.47 16.16
C GLY A 138 23.62 6.01 17.58
N GLY A 139 22.68 5.39 18.28
CA GLY A 139 22.39 5.63 19.68
C GLY A 139 23.44 4.98 20.61
N ASP A 140 23.49 5.45 21.84
CA ASP A 140 24.24 4.80 22.91
C ASP A 140 23.35 3.69 23.54
N ASP A 141 23.97 2.63 24.06
CA ASP A 141 23.29 1.51 24.76
C ASP A 141 22.16 0.84 23.92
N VAL A 142 22.43 0.58 22.65
CA VAL A 142 21.52 -0.09 21.73
C VAL A 142 22.01 -1.46 21.33
N ILE A 143 21.09 -2.33 20.94
CA ILE A 143 21.41 -3.65 20.36
C ILE A 143 21.70 -3.44 18.87
N ALA A 144 22.93 -3.71 18.44
CA ALA A 144 23.27 -3.62 17.01
C ALA A 144 22.63 -4.77 16.21
N TYR A 145 21.86 -4.44 15.18
CA TYR A 145 21.17 -5.40 14.31
C TYR A 145 22.12 -6.46 13.74
N GLU A 146 23.27 -6.04 13.22
CA GLU A 146 24.26 -6.96 12.64
C GLU A 146 24.80 -7.96 13.66
N SER A 147 24.93 -7.58 14.94
CA SER A 147 25.37 -8.50 15.98
C SER A 147 24.37 -9.64 16.23
N LEU A 148 23.07 -9.39 16.03
CA LEU A 148 22.03 -10.40 16.13
C LEU A 148 21.97 -11.27 14.87
N ALA A 149 22.02 -10.66 13.69
CA ALA A 149 21.90 -11.34 12.41
C ALA A 149 23.11 -12.24 12.10
N GLU A 150 24.31 -11.85 12.54
CA GLU A 150 25.54 -12.65 12.31
C GLU A 150 25.82 -13.69 13.39
N ARG A 151 25.22 -13.56 14.57
CA ARG A 151 25.47 -14.46 15.71
C ARG A 151 24.62 -15.73 15.64
N GLY A 152 25.23 -16.85 15.41
CA GLY A 152 24.60 -18.17 15.46
C GLY A 152 24.91 -19.05 14.25
N SER A 153 24.37 -20.25 14.26
CA SER A 153 24.60 -21.26 13.22
C SER A 153 23.72 -21.08 11.97
N GLY A 154 22.70 -20.25 12.07
CA GLY A 154 21.67 -20.14 11.02
C GLY A 154 20.71 -21.33 10.94
N ALA A 155 20.74 -22.23 11.93
CA ALA A 155 19.85 -23.38 11.94
C ALA A 155 18.37 -22.95 12.08
N PRO A 156 17.41 -23.66 11.45
CA PRO A 156 15.99 -23.42 11.63
C PRO A 156 15.60 -23.44 13.11
N LEU A 157 14.54 -22.67 13.48
CA LEU A 157 14.14 -22.54 14.87
C LEU A 157 13.55 -23.83 15.46
N GLY A 158 12.90 -24.65 14.63
CA GLY A 158 12.26 -25.89 15.08
C GLY A 158 11.02 -25.67 15.97
N ILE A 159 10.38 -24.53 15.87
CA ILE A 159 9.17 -24.20 16.64
C ILE A 159 7.90 -24.42 15.78
N GLY A 160 6.85 -24.94 16.42
CA GLY A 160 5.54 -25.06 15.76
C GLY A 160 4.89 -23.69 15.57
N ARG A 161 4.39 -23.41 14.38
CA ARG A 161 3.70 -22.15 14.02
C ARG A 161 2.22 -22.39 13.78
N SER A 162 1.46 -21.30 13.75
CA SER A 162 0.01 -21.34 13.54
C SER A 162 -0.41 -20.37 12.44
N GLY A 163 -1.41 -20.73 11.64
CA GLY A 163 -2.08 -19.78 10.74
C GLY A 163 -2.75 -18.60 11.44
N ASP A 164 -2.95 -18.70 12.78
CA ASP A 164 -3.45 -17.61 13.62
C ASP A 164 -2.37 -16.63 14.07
N ASP A 165 -1.09 -16.86 13.77
CA ASP A 165 -0.04 -15.86 13.96
C ASP A 165 -0.39 -14.59 13.19
N MET A 166 -0.01 -13.41 13.71
CA MET A 166 -0.58 -12.14 13.27
C MET A 166 0.41 -11.24 12.54
N LEU A 167 -0.14 -10.44 11.65
CA LEU A 167 0.48 -9.26 11.07
C LEU A 167 -0.47 -8.08 11.26
N PHE A 168 0.02 -6.98 11.83
CA PHE A 168 -0.75 -5.75 11.95
C PHE A 168 -0.37 -4.76 10.86
N LEU A 169 -1.38 -4.13 10.25
CA LEU A 169 -1.21 -2.98 9.36
C LEU A 169 -1.75 -1.74 10.07
N TYR A 170 -0.87 -0.94 10.60
CA TYR A 170 -1.25 0.37 11.12
C TYR A 170 -1.50 1.34 9.98
N THR A 171 -2.67 1.93 9.98
CA THR A 171 -3.09 2.90 8.96
C THR A 171 -3.48 4.21 9.60
N GLY A 172 -2.98 5.33 9.05
CA GLY A 172 -3.48 6.66 9.39
C GLY A 172 -4.94 6.77 8.90
N GLY A 173 -5.88 6.92 9.82
CA GLY A 173 -7.26 7.26 9.47
C GLY A 173 -7.37 8.74 9.11
N THR A 174 -8.33 9.08 8.24
CA THR A 174 -8.67 10.48 7.90
C THR A 174 -9.19 11.28 9.12
N THR A 175 -9.44 10.63 10.24
CA THR A 175 -10.14 11.21 11.40
C THR A 175 -9.51 10.87 12.76
N GLY A 176 -8.20 10.59 12.85
CA GLY A 176 -7.60 10.32 14.16
C GLY A 176 -6.28 9.56 14.13
N MET A 177 -5.85 9.13 15.32
CA MET A 177 -4.60 8.38 15.50
C MET A 177 -4.61 7.05 14.74
N PRO A 178 -3.43 6.54 14.31
CA PRO A 178 -3.32 5.29 13.56
C PRO A 178 -3.92 4.11 14.29
N LYS A 179 -4.51 3.18 13.55
CA LYS A 179 -5.12 1.95 14.10
C LYS A 179 -4.55 0.71 13.43
N GLY A 180 -4.26 -0.31 14.22
CA GLY A 180 -3.71 -1.57 13.74
C GLY A 180 -4.81 -2.49 13.21
N VAL A 181 -4.83 -2.75 11.91
CA VAL A 181 -5.68 -3.76 11.29
C VAL A 181 -5.01 -5.12 11.47
N MET A 182 -5.68 -6.04 12.14
CA MET A 182 -5.14 -7.34 12.53
C MET A 182 -5.43 -8.40 11.47
N TRP A 183 -4.41 -8.91 10.81
CA TRP A 183 -4.50 -10.02 9.89
C TRP A 183 -3.89 -11.29 10.47
N ARG A 184 -4.62 -12.41 10.42
CA ARG A 184 -4.01 -13.73 10.61
C ARG A 184 -3.19 -14.08 9.37
N HIS A 185 -2.11 -14.81 9.54
CA HIS A 185 -1.26 -15.25 8.43
C HIS A 185 -2.05 -16.06 7.39
N ASP A 186 -2.92 -16.98 7.82
CA ASP A 186 -3.77 -17.79 6.92
C ASP A 186 -4.71 -16.91 6.10
N ASP A 187 -5.41 -15.96 6.74
CA ASP A 187 -6.35 -15.08 6.06
C ASP A 187 -5.64 -14.12 5.10
N LEU A 188 -4.51 -13.56 5.51
CA LEU A 188 -3.74 -12.65 4.65
C LEU A 188 -3.19 -13.38 3.42
N TRP A 189 -2.61 -14.56 3.61
CA TRP A 189 -2.10 -15.37 2.50
C TRP A 189 -3.18 -15.74 1.50
N ARG A 190 -4.36 -16.17 1.96
CA ARG A 190 -5.53 -16.44 1.12
C ARG A 190 -6.04 -15.18 0.41
N GLY A 191 -6.12 -14.08 1.14
CA GLY A 191 -6.55 -12.78 0.61
C GLY A 191 -5.61 -12.22 -0.47
N THR A 192 -4.32 -12.57 -0.42
CA THR A 192 -3.35 -12.19 -1.45
C THR A 192 -3.24 -13.19 -2.60
N GLY A 193 -4.02 -14.28 -2.58
CA GLY A 193 -4.12 -15.25 -3.67
C GLY A 193 -3.52 -16.62 -3.37
N ALA A 194 -3.12 -16.91 -2.13
CA ALA A 194 -2.55 -18.20 -1.69
C ALA A 194 -1.42 -18.71 -2.61
N GLY A 195 -0.47 -17.83 -2.89
CA GLY A 195 0.66 -18.09 -3.78
C GLY A 195 0.31 -18.07 -5.28
N GLY A 196 -0.96 -17.88 -5.68
CA GLY A 196 -1.38 -17.63 -7.06
C GLY A 196 -1.66 -16.16 -7.34
N ASN A 197 -2.14 -15.89 -8.54
CA ASN A 197 -2.68 -14.59 -8.94
C ASN A 197 -3.90 -14.80 -9.86
N PRO A 198 -5.10 -14.98 -9.30
CA PRO A 198 -6.30 -15.24 -10.08
C PRO A 198 -6.63 -14.16 -11.12
N ARG A 199 -6.13 -12.91 -10.93
CA ARG A 199 -6.34 -11.79 -11.86
C ARG A 199 -5.69 -12.00 -13.21
N ILE A 200 -4.66 -12.84 -13.27
CA ILE A 200 -3.94 -13.22 -14.49
C ILE A 200 -4.01 -14.74 -14.74
N GLY A 201 -5.00 -15.42 -14.16
CA GLY A 201 -5.29 -16.83 -14.42
C GLY A 201 -4.43 -17.84 -13.66
N VAL A 202 -3.61 -17.41 -12.69
CA VAL A 202 -2.82 -18.32 -11.84
C VAL A 202 -3.64 -18.72 -10.62
N PRO A 203 -4.07 -20.00 -10.48
CA PRO A 203 -4.94 -20.41 -9.38
C PRO A 203 -4.20 -20.40 -8.03
N PRO A 204 -4.94 -20.29 -6.91
CA PRO A 204 -4.37 -20.46 -5.58
C PRO A 204 -3.84 -21.88 -5.39
N SER A 205 -2.80 -22.03 -4.59
CA SER A 205 -2.30 -23.35 -4.19
C SER A 205 -3.17 -23.94 -3.08
N PRO A 206 -3.50 -25.24 -3.16
CA PRO A 206 -4.36 -25.88 -2.16
C PRO A 206 -3.67 -26.06 -0.81
N ASP A 207 -2.36 -26.29 -0.82
CA ASP A 207 -1.54 -26.52 0.37
C ASP A 207 -0.06 -26.15 0.11
N LEU A 208 0.77 -26.21 1.16
CA LEU A 208 2.18 -25.84 1.12
C LEU A 208 3.00 -26.74 0.18
N SER A 209 2.68 -28.04 0.12
CA SER A 209 3.40 -28.99 -0.75
C SER A 209 3.19 -28.66 -2.22
N ALA A 210 1.93 -28.45 -2.62
CA ALA A 210 1.59 -28.03 -3.99
C ALA A 210 2.18 -26.67 -4.35
N TYR A 211 2.25 -25.76 -3.37
CA TYR A 211 2.91 -24.47 -3.54
C TYR A 211 4.40 -24.61 -3.83
N VAL A 212 5.10 -25.41 -3.02
CA VAL A 212 6.53 -25.68 -3.18
C VAL A 212 6.83 -26.36 -4.53
N GLU A 213 6.03 -27.33 -4.93
CA GLU A 213 6.22 -27.99 -6.25
C GLU A 213 6.05 -27.01 -7.42
N ARG A 214 5.11 -26.07 -7.30
CA ARG A 214 4.95 -25.03 -8.30
C ARG A 214 6.17 -24.11 -8.35
N LEU A 215 6.72 -23.68 -7.21
CA LEU A 215 7.90 -22.83 -7.16
C LEU A 215 9.16 -23.45 -7.77
N LYS A 216 9.26 -24.78 -7.82
CA LYS A 216 10.38 -25.46 -8.48
C LYS A 216 10.41 -25.29 -10.00
N VAL A 217 9.26 -25.01 -10.61
CA VAL A 217 9.10 -24.90 -12.07
C VAL A 217 8.83 -23.47 -12.56
N GLU A 218 8.29 -22.62 -11.71
CA GLU A 218 8.05 -21.21 -12.05
C GLU A 218 9.33 -20.37 -11.93
N PRO A 219 9.59 -19.45 -12.86
CA PRO A 219 10.72 -18.54 -12.72
C PRO A 219 10.50 -17.61 -11.51
N PRO A 220 11.49 -17.50 -10.61
CA PRO A 220 11.35 -16.63 -9.45
C PRO A 220 11.30 -15.16 -9.86
N PRO A 221 10.46 -14.35 -9.22
CA PRO A 221 10.37 -12.94 -9.55
C PRO A 221 11.58 -12.15 -9.06
N VAL A 222 11.97 -11.13 -9.80
CA VAL A 222 12.77 -10.03 -9.29
C VAL A 222 11.81 -8.86 -9.10
N ASN A 223 11.44 -8.57 -7.85
CA ASN A 223 10.41 -7.59 -7.51
C ASN A 223 10.99 -6.30 -6.94
N LEU A 224 10.49 -5.17 -7.43
CA LEU A 224 10.85 -3.82 -6.98
C LEU A 224 9.61 -3.15 -6.34
N PRO A 225 9.44 -3.24 -5.00
CA PRO A 225 8.41 -2.49 -4.29
C PRO A 225 8.83 -1.03 -4.16
N LEU A 226 8.31 -0.16 -5.02
CA LEU A 226 8.60 1.28 -5.02
C LEU A 226 7.97 2.03 -3.84
N PRO A 227 6.73 1.71 -3.41
CA PRO A 227 6.16 2.38 -2.24
C PRO A 227 6.88 2.00 -0.94
N PRO A 228 6.84 2.88 0.07
CA PRO A 228 7.38 2.54 1.39
C PRO A 228 6.76 1.27 1.98
N MET A 229 7.60 0.38 2.52
CA MET A 229 7.16 -0.86 3.19
C MET A 229 6.44 -0.59 4.52
N MET A 230 6.48 0.64 5.03
CA MET A 230 5.60 1.07 6.11
C MET A 230 4.10 1.11 5.71
N HIS A 231 3.77 0.87 4.44
CA HIS A 231 2.41 0.77 3.91
C HIS A 231 2.17 -0.62 3.31
N GLY A 232 0.93 -1.10 3.41
CA GLY A 232 0.55 -2.44 2.97
C GLY A 232 0.98 -2.77 1.54
N THR A 233 0.87 -1.82 0.60
CA THR A 233 1.25 -2.04 -0.81
C THR A 233 2.74 -2.36 -0.96
N GLY A 234 3.62 -1.57 -0.35
CA GLY A 234 5.07 -1.83 -0.37
C GLY A 234 5.45 -3.09 0.41
N LEU A 235 4.87 -3.26 1.61
CA LEU A 235 5.10 -4.42 2.46
C LEU A 235 4.75 -5.74 1.75
N LEU A 236 3.55 -5.83 1.22
CA LEU A 236 3.07 -7.06 0.55
C LEU A 236 3.85 -7.34 -0.73
N GLY A 237 4.34 -6.30 -1.42
CA GLY A 237 5.26 -6.47 -2.56
C GLY A 237 6.59 -7.11 -2.14
N ALA A 238 7.19 -6.67 -1.03
CA ALA A 238 8.42 -7.28 -0.50
C ALA A 238 8.19 -8.71 0.01
N VAL A 239 7.09 -8.94 0.75
CA VAL A 239 6.70 -10.27 1.23
C VAL A 239 6.48 -11.24 0.05
N ALA A 240 5.81 -10.78 -1.02
CA ALA A 240 5.62 -11.60 -2.22
C ALA A 240 6.94 -12.03 -2.86
N ALA A 241 7.95 -11.14 -2.96
CA ALA A 241 9.27 -11.51 -3.48
C ALA A 241 9.88 -12.66 -2.67
N MET A 242 9.90 -12.53 -1.34
CA MET A 242 10.50 -13.54 -0.44
C MET A 242 9.74 -14.86 -0.46
N THR A 243 8.41 -14.82 -0.40
CA THR A 243 7.59 -16.03 -0.38
C THR A 243 7.61 -16.79 -1.71
N HIS A 244 7.93 -16.14 -2.83
CA HIS A 244 8.08 -16.79 -4.14
C HIS A 244 9.55 -17.19 -4.46
N GLY A 245 10.46 -17.18 -3.49
CA GLY A 245 11.86 -17.55 -3.71
C GLY A 245 12.60 -16.62 -4.67
N GLY A 246 12.12 -15.40 -4.80
CA GLY A 246 12.63 -14.38 -5.71
C GLY A 246 13.62 -13.42 -5.08
N THR A 247 13.85 -12.30 -5.74
CA THR A 247 14.71 -11.21 -5.29
C THR A 247 13.86 -9.97 -4.97
N CYS A 248 14.02 -9.39 -3.78
CA CYS A 248 13.46 -8.09 -3.46
C CYS A 248 14.51 -7.00 -3.65
N VAL A 249 14.24 -6.05 -4.55
CA VAL A 249 15.11 -4.90 -4.83
C VAL A 249 14.54 -3.66 -4.14
N THR A 250 15.37 -2.93 -3.40
CA THR A 250 15.00 -1.66 -2.76
C THR A 250 15.95 -0.54 -3.17
N LEU A 251 15.41 0.67 -3.33
CA LEU A 251 16.16 1.86 -3.73
C LEU A 251 16.83 2.53 -2.52
N LYS A 252 17.92 3.27 -2.78
CA LYS A 252 18.66 4.03 -1.75
C LYS A 252 18.09 5.42 -1.53
N ALA A 253 17.48 6.01 -2.55
CA ALA A 253 16.93 7.35 -2.47
C ALA A 253 15.92 7.48 -1.32
N ARG A 254 15.99 8.61 -0.60
CA ARG A 254 15.09 8.90 0.54
C ARG A 254 13.65 9.18 0.11
N SER A 255 13.47 9.65 -1.12
CA SER A 255 12.19 9.84 -1.80
C SER A 255 12.20 9.04 -3.10
N PHE A 256 11.04 8.82 -3.69
CA PHE A 256 10.96 8.14 -4.98
C PHE A 256 11.75 8.90 -6.04
N ASP A 257 12.70 8.21 -6.66
CA ASP A 257 13.53 8.68 -7.77
C ASP A 257 13.27 7.76 -8.98
N PRO A 258 12.61 8.26 -10.04
CA PRO A 258 12.29 7.45 -11.21
C PRO A 258 13.54 7.02 -12.01
N ASP A 259 14.60 7.81 -12.01
CA ASP A 259 15.83 7.47 -12.74
C ASP A 259 16.58 6.34 -12.01
N GLU A 260 16.67 6.38 -10.66
CA GLU A 260 17.19 5.24 -9.88
C GLU A 260 16.32 3.99 -10.08
N ALA A 261 15.00 4.13 -10.12
CA ALA A 261 14.09 3.01 -10.35
C ALA A 261 14.31 2.36 -11.71
N LEU A 262 14.43 3.14 -12.78
CA LEU A 262 14.68 2.66 -14.13
C LEU A 262 16.06 1.99 -14.24
N ALA A 263 17.09 2.60 -13.65
CA ALA A 263 18.42 2.00 -13.58
C ALA A 263 18.43 0.66 -12.81
N ALA A 264 17.64 0.55 -11.73
CA ALA A 264 17.49 -0.70 -10.99
C ALA A 264 16.74 -1.76 -11.81
N ILE A 265 15.71 -1.38 -12.57
CA ILE A 265 14.98 -2.29 -13.47
C ILE A 265 15.92 -2.88 -14.52
N GLU A 266 16.69 -2.04 -15.20
CA GLU A 266 17.66 -2.47 -16.21
C GLU A 266 18.75 -3.35 -15.61
N ARG A 267 19.44 -2.85 -14.56
CA ARG A 267 20.60 -3.49 -13.94
C ARG A 267 20.30 -4.86 -13.35
N HIS A 268 19.17 -4.97 -12.64
CA HIS A 268 18.80 -6.16 -11.89
C HIS A 268 17.78 -7.02 -12.62
N ARG A 269 17.43 -6.66 -13.88
CA ARG A 269 16.45 -7.38 -14.70
C ARG A 269 15.15 -7.60 -13.95
N VAL A 270 14.63 -6.54 -13.32
CA VAL A 270 13.37 -6.57 -12.56
C VAL A 270 12.24 -7.10 -13.44
N THR A 271 11.49 -8.08 -12.92
CA THR A 271 10.38 -8.72 -13.64
C THR A 271 9.03 -8.22 -13.17
N ALA A 272 8.94 -7.74 -11.93
CA ALA A 272 7.72 -7.21 -11.34
C ALA A 272 7.99 -5.94 -10.54
N ALA A 273 7.10 -4.96 -10.60
CA ALA A 273 7.16 -3.77 -9.78
C ALA A 273 5.81 -3.54 -9.07
N THR A 274 5.89 -2.97 -7.87
CA THR A 274 4.70 -2.54 -7.12
C THR A 274 4.71 -1.02 -7.00
N ILE A 275 3.58 -0.38 -7.28
CA ILE A 275 3.42 1.08 -7.27
C ILE A 275 2.14 1.52 -6.56
N VAL A 276 1.92 2.82 -6.44
CA VAL A 276 0.67 3.44 -5.98
C VAL A 276 0.23 4.49 -7.00
N GLY A 277 -0.52 4.03 -8.01
CA GLY A 277 -1.13 4.86 -9.05
C GLY A 277 -0.18 5.80 -9.78
N ASP A 278 -0.73 6.91 -10.21
CA ASP A 278 -0.02 7.94 -10.99
C ASP A 278 1.14 8.58 -10.21
N ALA A 279 1.10 8.59 -8.89
CA ALA A 279 2.18 9.15 -8.06
C ALA A 279 3.55 8.51 -8.34
N PHE A 280 3.57 7.25 -8.76
CA PHE A 280 4.78 6.53 -9.17
C PHE A 280 4.87 6.34 -10.68
N ALA A 281 3.75 6.02 -11.32
CA ALA A 281 3.74 5.68 -12.74
C ALA A 281 4.01 6.90 -13.65
N ARG A 282 3.46 8.08 -13.32
CA ARG A 282 3.68 9.30 -14.12
C ARG A 282 5.16 9.69 -14.16
N PRO A 283 5.88 9.83 -13.02
CA PRO A 283 7.32 10.12 -13.06
C PRO A 283 8.15 9.07 -13.83
N LEU A 284 7.75 7.78 -13.77
CA LEU A 284 8.42 6.74 -14.56
C LEU A 284 8.22 6.95 -16.07
N VAL A 285 7.00 7.27 -16.53
CA VAL A 285 6.73 7.57 -17.95
C VAL A 285 7.51 8.80 -18.40
N GLU A 286 7.47 9.87 -17.63
CA GLU A 286 8.23 11.10 -17.92
C GLU A 286 9.74 10.84 -17.99
N ALA A 287 10.27 10.01 -17.09
CA ALA A 287 11.68 9.62 -17.12
C ALA A 287 12.01 8.79 -18.36
N LEU A 288 11.15 7.84 -18.75
CA LEU A 288 11.29 7.05 -19.97
C LEU A 288 11.21 7.93 -21.22
N ASP A 289 10.30 8.91 -21.24
CA ASP A 289 10.13 9.81 -22.40
C ASP A 289 11.35 10.69 -22.60
N ARG A 290 11.97 11.24 -21.54
CA ARG A 290 13.13 12.13 -21.61
C ARG A 290 14.48 11.41 -21.76
N ALA A 291 14.58 10.13 -21.38
CA ALA A 291 15.85 9.41 -21.35
C ALA A 291 16.47 9.21 -22.75
N ASN A 292 17.78 9.46 -22.85
CA ASN A 292 18.59 9.17 -24.04
C ASN A 292 20.02 8.79 -23.61
N PRO A 293 20.49 7.54 -23.77
CA PRO A 293 19.73 6.41 -24.32
C PRO A 293 18.58 5.97 -23.40
N LYS A 294 17.60 5.30 -23.98
CA LYS A 294 16.48 4.74 -23.21
C LYS A 294 16.93 3.54 -22.36
N PRO A 295 16.55 3.46 -21.08
CA PRO A 295 16.85 2.29 -20.25
C PRO A 295 16.13 1.04 -20.76
N ASP A 296 16.77 -0.12 -20.67
CA ASP A 296 16.17 -1.39 -21.02
C ASP A 296 15.23 -1.89 -19.93
N ILE A 297 13.92 -1.74 -20.14
CA ILE A 297 12.88 -2.25 -19.26
C ILE A 297 12.18 -3.51 -19.80
N ALA A 298 12.76 -4.19 -20.80
CA ALA A 298 12.15 -5.37 -21.42
C ALA A 298 12.01 -6.57 -20.46
N SER A 299 12.74 -6.62 -19.37
CA SER A 299 12.58 -7.64 -18.33
C SER A 299 11.29 -7.49 -17.52
N LEU A 300 10.77 -6.27 -17.39
CA LEU A 300 9.58 -5.97 -16.61
C LEU A 300 8.33 -6.53 -17.31
N ARG A 301 7.60 -7.40 -16.61
CA ARG A 301 6.40 -8.09 -17.12
C ARG A 301 5.12 -7.64 -16.44
N VAL A 302 5.21 -7.32 -15.15
CA VAL A 302 4.04 -6.97 -14.34
C VAL A 302 4.30 -5.70 -13.55
N ILE A 303 3.35 -4.78 -13.61
CA ILE A 303 3.28 -3.67 -12.65
C ILE A 303 1.96 -3.79 -11.90
N SER A 304 2.03 -3.93 -10.59
CA SER A 304 0.86 -3.97 -9.72
C SER A 304 0.70 -2.65 -8.98
N SER A 305 -0.50 -2.09 -8.99
CA SER A 305 -0.86 -0.86 -8.29
C SER A 305 -2.01 -1.09 -7.33
N SER A 306 -2.04 -0.35 -6.24
CA SER A 306 -3.20 -0.25 -5.34
C SER A 306 -3.12 1.01 -4.50
N GLY A 307 -4.28 1.51 -4.07
CA GLY A 307 -4.40 2.57 -3.07
C GLY A 307 -4.64 3.98 -3.58
N VAL A 308 -4.32 4.27 -4.83
CA VAL A 308 -4.62 5.53 -5.53
C VAL A 308 -4.96 5.24 -6.98
N MET A 309 -5.77 6.09 -7.60
CA MET A 309 -6.16 5.97 -9.01
C MET A 309 -4.92 5.93 -9.94
N TRP A 310 -5.01 5.07 -10.93
CA TRP A 310 -4.01 4.93 -11.99
C TRP A 310 -4.67 5.21 -13.34
N THR A 311 -4.36 6.36 -13.93
CA THR A 311 -5.02 6.85 -15.14
C THR A 311 -4.70 6.02 -16.38
N ARG A 312 -5.63 6.03 -17.33
CA ARG A 312 -5.50 5.30 -18.60
C ARG A 312 -4.33 5.82 -19.44
N GLU A 313 -4.14 7.14 -19.46
CA GLU A 313 -3.08 7.81 -20.21
C GLU A 313 -1.70 7.35 -19.74
N ILE A 314 -1.50 7.29 -18.44
CA ILE A 314 -0.22 6.85 -17.84
C ILE A 314 -0.01 5.36 -18.07
N LYS A 315 -1.06 4.52 -17.94
CA LYS A 315 -0.99 3.10 -18.30
C LYS A 315 -0.59 2.91 -19.77
N ALA A 316 -1.21 3.65 -20.68
CA ALA A 316 -0.86 3.63 -22.10
C ALA A 316 0.57 4.12 -22.35
N GLY A 317 1.03 5.11 -21.58
CA GLY A 317 2.42 5.58 -21.59
C GLY A 317 3.42 4.46 -21.32
N LEU A 318 3.22 3.69 -20.25
CA LEU A 318 4.08 2.54 -19.93
C LEU A 318 4.06 1.48 -21.03
N LEU A 319 2.87 1.17 -21.59
CA LEU A 319 2.73 0.20 -22.67
C LEU A 319 3.41 0.64 -23.99
N ARG A 320 3.56 1.95 -24.23
CA ARG A 320 4.37 2.45 -25.37
C ARG A 320 5.85 2.09 -25.23
N HIS A 321 6.37 2.07 -23.99
CA HIS A 321 7.78 1.76 -23.72
C HIS A 321 8.05 0.26 -23.60
N ASN A 322 7.07 -0.50 -23.11
CA ASN A 322 7.13 -1.97 -23.05
C ASN A 322 5.74 -2.57 -23.27
N SER A 323 5.50 -3.06 -24.50
CA SER A 323 4.22 -3.62 -24.91
C SER A 323 3.85 -4.95 -24.24
N GLU A 324 4.83 -5.61 -23.63
CA GLU A 324 4.66 -6.90 -22.96
C GLU A 324 4.20 -6.76 -21.50
N LEU A 325 3.99 -5.55 -21.04
CA LEU A 325 3.54 -5.28 -19.67
C LEU A 325 2.09 -5.75 -19.44
N THR A 326 1.89 -6.39 -18.31
CA THR A 326 0.57 -6.57 -17.69
C THR A 326 0.44 -5.57 -16.54
N LEU A 327 -0.49 -4.65 -16.65
CA LEU A 327 -0.75 -3.60 -15.67
C LEU A 327 -1.96 -4.00 -14.83
N ILE A 328 -1.74 -4.29 -13.55
CA ILE A 328 -2.76 -4.76 -12.61
C ILE A 328 -3.08 -3.64 -11.63
N ASP A 329 -4.30 -3.14 -11.67
CA ASP A 329 -4.80 -2.16 -10.72
C ASP A 329 -5.74 -2.86 -9.72
N GLY A 330 -5.33 -2.93 -8.47
CA GLY A 330 -6.05 -3.61 -7.40
C GLY A 330 -6.84 -2.61 -6.54
N PHE A 331 -8.16 -2.76 -6.52
CA PHE A 331 -9.00 -2.06 -5.59
C PHE A 331 -9.00 -2.82 -4.26
N ALA A 332 -8.36 -2.23 -3.25
CA ALA A 332 -8.15 -2.82 -1.94
C ALA A 332 -7.91 -1.76 -0.87
N SER A 333 -8.06 -2.13 0.38
CA SER A 333 -7.63 -1.35 1.55
C SER A 333 -6.96 -2.27 2.57
N SER A 334 -6.40 -1.72 3.64
CA SER A 334 -5.84 -2.53 4.73
C SER A 334 -6.90 -3.41 5.41
N GLU A 335 -8.15 -3.00 5.38
CA GLU A 335 -9.31 -3.70 5.94
C GLU A 335 -9.92 -4.72 4.97
N ALA A 336 -9.60 -4.64 3.67
CA ALA A 336 -10.26 -5.46 2.65
C ALA A 336 -9.34 -5.68 1.44
N LEU A 337 -8.99 -6.92 1.18
CA LEU A 337 -8.27 -7.31 -0.03
C LEU A 337 -9.24 -7.87 -1.07
N GLY A 338 -8.95 -7.66 -2.35
CA GLY A 338 -9.72 -8.26 -3.43
C GLY A 338 -11.11 -7.67 -3.68
N LEU A 339 -11.35 -6.40 -3.30
CA LEU A 339 -12.61 -5.69 -3.59
C LEU A 339 -12.91 -5.62 -5.09
N GLY A 340 -11.87 -5.46 -5.89
CA GLY A 340 -11.97 -5.44 -7.34
C GLY A 340 -10.60 -5.39 -7.99
N SER A 341 -10.56 -5.59 -9.29
CA SER A 341 -9.33 -5.45 -10.07
C SER A 341 -9.60 -5.02 -11.51
N SER A 342 -8.62 -4.33 -12.07
CA SER A 342 -8.57 -3.95 -13.48
C SER A 342 -7.23 -4.42 -14.03
N VAL A 343 -7.25 -5.10 -15.19
CA VAL A 343 -6.04 -5.60 -15.83
C VAL A 343 -5.99 -5.04 -17.25
N MET A 344 -4.95 -4.26 -17.54
CA MET A 344 -4.68 -3.66 -18.84
C MET A 344 -3.43 -4.27 -19.47
N THR A 345 -3.53 -4.63 -20.74
CA THR A 345 -2.42 -5.07 -21.58
C THR A 345 -2.47 -4.29 -22.89
N ARG A 346 -1.50 -4.49 -23.78
CA ARG A 346 -1.52 -3.92 -25.12
C ARG A 346 -2.84 -4.18 -25.87
N ASP A 347 -3.37 -5.41 -25.77
CA ASP A 347 -4.53 -5.85 -26.53
C ASP A 347 -5.85 -5.66 -25.76
N LYS A 348 -5.78 -5.25 -24.49
CA LYS A 348 -6.94 -5.06 -23.62
C LYS A 348 -6.88 -3.71 -22.93
N ALA A 349 -7.53 -2.72 -23.54
CA ALA A 349 -7.75 -1.42 -22.91
C ALA A 349 -8.84 -1.50 -21.82
N VAL A 350 -8.69 -0.74 -20.76
CA VAL A 350 -9.66 -0.63 -19.65
C VAL A 350 -9.94 0.82 -19.36
N ASP A 351 -11.19 1.16 -19.08
CA ASP A 351 -11.58 2.51 -18.63
C ASP A 351 -11.08 2.77 -17.22
N VAL A 352 -10.81 4.05 -16.92
CA VAL A 352 -10.41 4.51 -15.59
C VAL A 352 -11.53 4.27 -14.59
N ALA A 353 -11.16 3.96 -13.35
CA ALA A 353 -12.07 3.70 -12.22
C ALA A 353 -13.07 2.55 -12.41
N LYS A 354 -12.96 1.76 -13.48
CA LYS A 354 -13.73 0.53 -13.67
C LYS A 354 -12.97 -0.69 -13.19
N PHE A 355 -13.60 -1.45 -12.30
CA PHE A 355 -13.03 -2.66 -11.73
C PHE A 355 -13.99 -3.84 -11.93
N THR A 356 -13.43 -5.00 -12.24
CA THR A 356 -14.17 -6.26 -12.11
C THR A 356 -14.39 -6.53 -10.63
N LEU A 357 -15.63 -6.75 -10.22
CA LEU A 357 -15.99 -7.08 -8.83
C LEU A 357 -15.31 -8.38 -8.40
N GLY A 358 -14.75 -8.40 -7.21
CA GLY A 358 -14.18 -9.63 -6.64
C GLY A 358 -15.26 -10.71 -6.46
N PRO A 359 -14.90 -12.00 -6.55
CA PRO A 359 -15.88 -13.10 -6.54
C PRO A 359 -16.64 -13.25 -5.21
N THR A 360 -16.10 -12.70 -4.12
CA THR A 360 -16.72 -12.72 -2.77
C THR A 360 -17.21 -11.34 -2.36
N CYS A 361 -17.34 -10.42 -3.31
CA CYS A 361 -17.75 -9.05 -3.04
C CYS A 361 -19.22 -8.83 -3.35
N LYS A 362 -19.80 -7.91 -2.59
CA LYS A 362 -21.15 -7.36 -2.76
C LYS A 362 -21.12 -5.86 -2.60
N VAL A 363 -22.20 -5.19 -3.00
CA VAL A 363 -22.38 -3.76 -2.78
C VAL A 363 -23.68 -3.57 -2.00
N PHE A 364 -23.60 -2.86 -0.87
CA PHE A 364 -24.74 -2.62 0.01
C PHE A 364 -25.06 -1.13 0.12
N THR A 365 -26.32 -0.80 0.10
CA THR A 365 -26.84 0.51 0.47
C THR A 365 -26.61 0.81 1.95
N GLU A 366 -26.87 2.02 2.41
CA GLU A 366 -26.75 2.39 3.85
C GLU A 366 -27.65 1.54 4.77
N ASP A 367 -28.83 1.16 4.28
CA ASP A 367 -29.80 0.28 4.96
C ASP A 367 -29.49 -1.23 4.76
N ARG A 368 -28.30 -1.57 4.26
CA ARG A 368 -27.77 -2.92 4.07
C ARG A 368 -28.53 -3.78 3.05
N ARG A 369 -29.25 -3.20 2.14
CA ARG A 369 -29.84 -3.87 0.98
C ARG A 369 -28.78 -4.02 -0.12
N GLU A 370 -28.72 -5.18 -0.78
CA GLU A 370 -27.80 -5.41 -1.89
C GLU A 370 -28.21 -4.58 -3.12
N VAL A 371 -27.24 -3.84 -3.67
CA VAL A 371 -27.41 -3.02 -4.89
C VAL A 371 -27.44 -3.91 -6.11
N LYS A 372 -28.46 -3.76 -6.97
CA LYS A 372 -28.57 -4.50 -8.23
C LYS A 372 -27.74 -3.85 -9.34
N ALA A 373 -27.08 -4.69 -10.14
CA ALA A 373 -26.34 -4.24 -11.31
C ALA A 373 -27.25 -3.46 -12.28
N GLY A 374 -26.74 -2.33 -12.78
CA GLY A 374 -27.45 -1.46 -13.71
C GLY A 374 -28.62 -0.64 -13.11
N SER A 375 -28.83 -0.70 -11.78
CA SER A 375 -29.90 0.09 -11.13
C SER A 375 -29.62 1.58 -11.09
N GLY A 376 -28.37 2.01 -11.32
CA GLY A 376 -27.90 3.39 -11.10
C GLY A 376 -27.73 3.78 -9.63
N GLU A 377 -28.10 2.89 -8.69
CA GLU A 377 -27.97 3.11 -7.26
C GLU A 377 -26.51 2.96 -6.82
N SER A 378 -26.09 3.79 -5.87
CA SER A 378 -24.75 3.71 -5.27
C SER A 378 -24.80 2.96 -3.96
N GLY A 379 -23.72 2.28 -3.61
CA GLY A 379 -23.59 1.59 -2.33
C GLY A 379 -22.13 1.43 -1.91
N MET A 380 -21.94 0.92 -0.71
CA MET A 380 -20.61 0.60 -0.16
C MET A 380 -20.20 -0.79 -0.60
N VAL A 381 -19.00 -0.89 -1.16
CA VAL A 381 -18.42 -2.20 -1.51
C VAL A 381 -18.07 -2.96 -0.23
N ALA A 382 -18.36 -4.25 -0.24
CA ALA A 382 -18.14 -5.19 0.84
C ALA A 382 -17.46 -6.45 0.31
N VAL A 383 -16.60 -7.07 1.11
CA VAL A 383 -15.99 -8.36 0.79
C VAL A 383 -16.18 -9.31 1.95
N CYS A 384 -16.44 -10.60 1.67
CA CYS A 384 -16.43 -11.67 2.65
C CYS A 384 -15.32 -12.69 2.34
N GLY A 385 -15.12 -13.67 3.23
CA GLY A 385 -14.09 -14.70 3.11
C GLY A 385 -12.88 -14.41 4.00
N PRO A 386 -11.63 -14.48 3.51
CA PRO A 386 -10.45 -14.11 4.28
C PRO A 386 -10.47 -12.62 4.66
N LEU A 387 -10.61 -12.33 5.94
CA LEU A 387 -10.79 -10.97 6.47
C LEU A 387 -9.89 -10.73 7.68
N PRO A 388 -9.53 -9.46 7.96
CA PRO A 388 -8.92 -9.09 9.24
C PRO A 388 -9.81 -9.52 10.41
N VAL A 389 -9.17 -9.84 11.53
CA VAL A 389 -9.85 -10.07 12.80
C VAL A 389 -10.62 -8.83 13.24
N GLY A 390 -10.01 -7.66 13.03
CA GLY A 390 -10.56 -6.35 13.36
C GLY A 390 -9.47 -5.31 13.55
N TYR A 391 -9.79 -4.27 14.31
CA TYR A 391 -8.80 -3.28 14.76
C TYR A 391 -8.33 -3.62 16.17
N TYR A 392 -7.02 -3.57 16.37
CA TYR A 392 -6.44 -3.80 17.69
C TYR A 392 -6.90 -2.75 18.70
N LYS A 393 -7.38 -3.20 19.87
CA LYS A 393 -7.93 -2.35 20.95
C LYS A 393 -9.07 -1.40 20.52
N ASP A 394 -9.81 -1.71 19.44
CA ASP A 394 -10.93 -0.88 19.00
C ASP A 394 -12.13 -1.75 18.55
N ALA A 395 -12.85 -2.28 19.53
CA ALA A 395 -14.02 -3.12 19.30
C ALA A 395 -15.17 -2.37 18.59
N ALA A 396 -15.36 -1.08 18.91
CA ALA A 396 -16.42 -0.28 18.32
C ALA A 396 -16.21 -0.06 16.82
N LYS A 397 -14.99 0.32 16.41
CA LYS A 397 -14.65 0.45 14.99
C LYS A 397 -14.65 -0.90 14.29
N THR A 398 -14.22 -1.97 14.97
CA THR A 398 -14.28 -3.34 14.46
C THR A 398 -15.71 -3.73 14.10
N ALA A 399 -16.66 -3.57 15.01
CA ALA A 399 -18.07 -3.89 14.77
C ALA A 399 -18.67 -3.08 13.62
N LYS A 400 -18.28 -1.80 13.48
CA LYS A 400 -18.74 -0.93 12.40
C LYS A 400 -18.18 -1.34 11.03
N THR A 401 -16.90 -1.69 10.96
CA THR A 401 -16.20 -2.00 9.69
C THR A 401 -16.41 -3.45 9.26
N PHE A 402 -16.61 -4.36 10.22
CA PHE A 402 -16.76 -5.80 9.95
C PHE A 402 -18.13 -6.31 10.43
N PRO A 403 -19.25 -5.79 9.88
CA PRO A 403 -20.59 -6.22 10.28
C PRO A 403 -20.88 -7.64 9.81
N VAL A 404 -21.86 -8.27 10.49
CA VAL A 404 -22.53 -9.49 10.01
C VAL A 404 -23.83 -9.09 9.33
N ILE A 405 -24.02 -9.48 8.07
CA ILE A 405 -25.22 -9.25 7.27
C ILE A 405 -25.71 -10.62 6.81
N ASP A 406 -26.94 -10.98 7.12
CA ASP A 406 -27.55 -12.27 6.77
C ASP A 406 -26.67 -13.48 7.18
N GLY A 407 -26.06 -13.41 8.36
CA GLY A 407 -25.20 -14.46 8.90
C GLY A 407 -23.78 -14.52 8.31
N VAL A 408 -23.44 -13.66 7.37
CA VAL A 408 -22.10 -13.57 6.73
C VAL A 408 -21.36 -12.32 7.23
N ARG A 409 -20.11 -12.53 7.66
CA ARG A 409 -19.23 -11.41 8.06
C ARG A 409 -18.61 -10.76 6.82
N TYR A 410 -18.75 -9.45 6.70
CA TYR A 410 -18.18 -8.63 5.63
C TYR A 410 -17.19 -7.62 6.17
N SER A 411 -16.21 -7.25 5.37
CA SER A 411 -15.45 -6.00 5.54
C SER A 411 -16.06 -4.93 4.64
N ILE A 412 -16.44 -3.79 5.22
CA ILE A 412 -17.01 -2.62 4.53
C ILE A 412 -16.14 -1.39 4.89
N PRO A 413 -15.06 -1.12 4.13
CA PRO A 413 -14.11 -0.04 4.45
C PRO A 413 -14.69 1.37 4.31
N GLY A 414 -15.83 1.51 3.64
CA GLY A 414 -16.52 2.77 3.40
C GLY A 414 -16.26 3.39 2.03
N ASP A 415 -15.76 2.60 1.11
CA ASP A 415 -15.61 3.01 -0.29
C ASP A 415 -16.96 2.83 -1.02
N TRP A 416 -17.42 3.89 -1.69
CA TRP A 416 -18.66 3.92 -2.43
C TRP A 416 -18.44 3.61 -3.89
N VAL A 417 -19.34 2.83 -4.45
CA VAL A 417 -19.28 2.37 -5.84
C VAL A 417 -20.67 2.36 -6.46
N ARG A 418 -20.71 2.33 -7.80
CA ARG A 418 -21.88 1.95 -8.57
C ARG A 418 -21.60 0.62 -9.27
N VAL A 419 -22.62 -0.25 -9.31
CA VAL A 419 -22.54 -1.51 -10.07
C VAL A 419 -23.16 -1.26 -11.44
N GLU A 420 -22.34 -1.32 -12.48
CA GLU A 420 -22.78 -1.11 -13.87
C GLU A 420 -23.61 -2.30 -14.36
N ALA A 421 -24.30 -2.12 -15.50
CA ALA A 421 -25.14 -3.18 -16.06
C ALA A 421 -24.36 -4.44 -16.48
N ASP A 422 -23.07 -4.29 -16.78
CA ASP A 422 -22.14 -5.38 -17.11
C ASP A 422 -21.52 -6.05 -15.86
N GLY A 423 -21.92 -5.63 -14.65
CA GLY A 423 -21.41 -6.14 -13.38
C GLY A 423 -20.06 -5.55 -12.96
N THR A 424 -19.48 -4.63 -13.73
CA THR A 424 -18.27 -3.91 -13.29
C THR A 424 -18.61 -2.86 -12.24
N LEU A 425 -17.60 -2.45 -11.46
CA LEU A 425 -17.71 -1.37 -10.50
C LEU A 425 -17.14 -0.06 -11.06
N THR A 426 -17.87 1.01 -10.89
CA THR A 426 -17.34 2.38 -10.98
C THR A 426 -17.08 2.88 -9.56
N LEU A 427 -15.80 3.15 -9.24
CA LEU A 427 -15.41 3.71 -7.94
C LEU A 427 -15.85 5.19 -7.89
N LEU A 428 -16.61 5.53 -6.86
CA LEU A 428 -17.10 6.89 -6.62
C LEU A 428 -16.26 7.62 -5.56
N GLY A 429 -15.58 6.86 -4.66
CA GLY A 429 -14.71 7.40 -3.63
C GLY A 429 -15.10 7.02 -2.20
N ARG A 430 -14.43 7.61 -1.21
CA ARG A 430 -14.73 7.34 0.20
C ARG A 430 -15.87 8.21 0.73
N GLY A 431 -16.83 7.57 1.39
CA GLY A 431 -17.97 8.25 1.98
C GLY A 431 -17.60 9.32 3.02
N SER A 432 -16.44 9.22 3.67
CA SER A 432 -15.90 10.25 4.59
C SER A 432 -15.53 11.57 3.89
N ASN A 433 -15.29 11.55 2.59
CA ASN A 433 -14.92 12.71 1.79
C ASN A 433 -16.09 13.21 0.93
N CYS A 434 -17.24 12.53 0.99
CA CYS A 434 -18.43 12.90 0.24
C CYS A 434 -18.85 14.34 0.55
N ILE A 435 -19.02 15.15 -0.49
CA ILE A 435 -19.46 16.55 -0.40
C ILE A 435 -20.98 16.58 -0.49
N ASN A 436 -21.64 17.14 0.53
CA ASN A 436 -23.08 17.31 0.54
C ASN A 436 -23.41 18.74 0.06
N THR A 437 -23.78 18.87 -1.21
CA THR A 437 -24.12 20.14 -1.82
C THR A 437 -25.58 20.17 -2.25
N ALA A 438 -26.37 21.10 -1.71
CA ALA A 438 -27.81 21.25 -2.00
C ALA A 438 -28.63 19.94 -1.84
N GLY A 439 -28.22 19.05 -0.91
CA GLY A 439 -28.88 17.76 -0.70
C GLY A 439 -28.39 16.63 -1.61
N GLU A 440 -27.51 16.93 -2.57
CA GLU A 440 -26.89 15.94 -3.44
C GLU A 440 -25.54 15.49 -2.88
N LYS A 441 -25.23 14.19 -3.03
CA LYS A 441 -23.93 13.62 -2.67
C LYS A 441 -22.98 13.69 -3.87
N VAL A 442 -21.85 14.38 -3.70
CA VAL A 442 -20.78 14.45 -4.71
C VAL A 442 -19.51 13.85 -4.15
N TYR A 443 -18.96 12.90 -4.87
CA TYR A 443 -17.71 12.22 -4.49
C TYR A 443 -16.54 12.95 -5.12
N PRO A 444 -15.56 13.41 -4.32
CA PRO A 444 -14.40 14.16 -4.81
C PRO A 444 -13.70 13.50 -5.99
N GLU A 445 -13.47 12.19 -5.89
CA GLU A 445 -12.70 11.42 -6.85
C GLU A 445 -13.30 11.45 -8.26
N GLU A 446 -14.64 11.50 -8.39
CA GLU A 446 -15.32 11.62 -9.68
C GLU A 446 -15.02 12.98 -10.35
N VAL A 447 -14.96 14.03 -9.55
CA VAL A 447 -14.67 15.39 -10.02
C VAL A 447 -13.18 15.56 -10.31
N GLU A 448 -12.33 14.97 -9.47
CA GLU A 448 -10.86 14.94 -9.64
C GLU A 448 -10.46 14.26 -10.95
N GLU A 449 -11.09 13.13 -11.27
CA GLU A 449 -10.82 12.41 -12.53
C GLU A 449 -11.26 13.24 -13.75
N ALA A 450 -12.41 13.92 -13.66
CA ALA A 450 -12.85 14.80 -14.72
C ALA A 450 -11.88 15.97 -14.94
N LEU A 451 -11.32 16.54 -13.85
CA LEU A 451 -10.33 17.62 -13.92
C LEU A 451 -8.98 17.14 -14.47
N LYS A 452 -8.48 15.99 -14.00
CA LYS A 452 -7.18 15.42 -14.45
C LYS A 452 -7.17 15.01 -15.91
N ALA A 453 -8.33 14.82 -16.51
CA ALA A 453 -8.44 14.61 -17.95
C ALA A 453 -8.28 15.90 -18.79
N HIS A 454 -8.15 17.07 -18.16
CA HIS A 454 -7.87 18.33 -18.83
C HIS A 454 -6.38 18.48 -19.09
N VAL A 455 -6.00 18.90 -20.30
CA VAL A 455 -4.59 18.96 -20.76
C VAL A 455 -3.69 19.86 -19.90
N ALA A 456 -4.25 20.86 -19.25
CA ALA A 456 -3.51 21.79 -18.38
C ALA A 456 -3.39 21.31 -16.93
N VAL A 457 -4.00 20.18 -16.53
CA VAL A 457 -4.05 19.72 -15.14
C VAL A 457 -3.13 18.52 -14.93
N ALA A 458 -2.08 18.72 -14.16
CA ALA A 458 -1.17 17.64 -13.74
C ALA A 458 -1.79 16.80 -12.61
N ASP A 459 -2.46 17.44 -11.65
CA ASP A 459 -3.14 16.75 -10.55
C ASP A 459 -4.26 17.64 -9.97
N ALA A 460 -5.24 17.02 -9.34
CA ALA A 460 -6.38 17.69 -8.74
C ALA A 460 -6.86 17.00 -7.46
N LEU A 461 -7.27 17.81 -6.47
CA LEU A 461 -7.99 17.35 -5.29
C LEU A 461 -9.23 18.22 -5.07
N VAL A 462 -10.33 17.60 -4.66
CA VAL A 462 -11.63 18.26 -4.53
C VAL A 462 -12.15 18.14 -3.10
N VAL A 463 -12.61 19.25 -2.55
CA VAL A 463 -13.11 19.33 -1.16
C VAL A 463 -14.43 20.07 -1.09
N GLY A 464 -15.24 19.74 -0.08
CA GLY A 464 -16.39 20.53 0.30
C GLY A 464 -15.94 21.67 1.24
N VAL A 465 -16.18 22.90 0.84
CA VAL A 465 -16.01 24.09 1.68
C VAL A 465 -17.37 24.55 2.16
N ALA A 466 -17.48 24.96 3.44
CA ALA A 466 -18.75 25.42 4.01
C ALA A 466 -19.34 26.58 3.20
N ASP A 467 -20.63 26.48 2.87
CA ASP A 467 -21.36 27.42 2.04
C ASP A 467 -22.77 27.65 2.62
N ALA A 468 -23.16 28.92 2.82
CA ALA A 468 -24.43 29.27 3.45
C ALA A 468 -25.64 28.86 2.61
N LYS A 469 -25.50 28.79 1.29
CA LYS A 469 -26.60 28.46 0.36
C LYS A 469 -26.70 26.98 0.06
N TRP A 470 -25.54 26.30 -0.05
CA TRP A 470 -25.47 24.94 -0.55
C TRP A 470 -25.12 23.89 0.55
N GLY A 471 -24.89 24.33 1.80
CA GLY A 471 -24.32 23.52 2.88
C GLY A 471 -22.83 23.35 2.69
N GLN A 472 -22.43 22.74 1.57
CA GLN A 472 -21.04 22.69 1.10
C GLN A 472 -20.95 23.08 -0.37
N SER A 473 -19.94 23.86 -0.71
CA SER A 473 -19.55 24.22 -2.07
C SER A 473 -18.42 23.31 -2.56
N ILE A 474 -18.57 22.74 -3.74
CA ILE A 474 -17.53 21.92 -4.38
C ILE A 474 -16.40 22.84 -4.79
N THR A 475 -15.24 22.67 -4.21
CA THR A 475 -14.03 23.45 -4.49
C THR A 475 -12.90 22.51 -4.92
N ALA A 476 -12.34 22.75 -6.09
CA ALA A 476 -11.18 22.02 -6.59
C ALA A 476 -9.89 22.81 -6.30
N VAL A 477 -8.81 22.11 -5.98
CA VAL A 477 -7.45 22.63 -5.94
C VAL A 477 -6.65 21.86 -6.97
N VAL A 478 -6.05 22.57 -7.93
CA VAL A 478 -5.39 21.96 -9.09
C VAL A 478 -3.92 22.35 -9.14
N GLN A 479 -3.08 21.37 -9.42
CA GLN A 479 -1.69 21.56 -9.84
C GLN A 479 -1.65 21.53 -11.36
N LEU A 480 -1.07 22.54 -11.97
CA LEU A 480 -1.00 22.66 -13.43
C LEU A 480 0.19 21.91 -14.00
N GLU A 481 0.07 21.49 -15.26
CA GLU A 481 1.20 21.04 -16.05
C GLU A 481 2.23 22.17 -16.23
N PRO A 482 3.53 21.87 -16.38
CA PRO A 482 4.56 22.87 -16.58
C PRO A 482 4.23 23.77 -17.79
N ARG A 483 4.22 25.09 -17.58
CA ARG A 483 3.90 26.12 -18.57
C ARG A 483 2.42 26.21 -19.01
N ALA A 484 1.52 25.44 -18.40
CA ALA A 484 0.10 25.60 -18.65
C ALA A 484 -0.42 26.89 -17.99
N GLU A 485 -1.33 27.58 -18.66
CA GLU A 485 -2.03 28.73 -18.12
C GLU A 485 -3.26 28.30 -17.34
N PHE A 486 -3.57 29.02 -16.27
CA PHE A 486 -4.74 28.75 -15.45
C PHE A 486 -5.97 29.51 -15.99
N ASP A 487 -6.96 28.79 -16.46
CA ASP A 487 -8.28 29.33 -16.80
C ASP A 487 -9.37 28.54 -16.06
N GLU A 488 -9.92 29.16 -15.00
CA GLU A 488 -10.96 28.53 -14.17
C GLU A 488 -12.23 28.21 -14.98
N GLN A 489 -12.60 29.09 -15.93
CA GLN A 489 -13.83 28.92 -16.68
C GLN A 489 -13.69 27.81 -17.73
N GLU A 490 -12.58 27.78 -18.45
CA GLU A 490 -12.27 26.71 -19.41
C GLU A 490 -12.32 25.34 -18.73
N MET A 491 -11.66 25.19 -17.56
CA MET A 491 -11.66 23.95 -16.79
C MET A 491 -13.06 23.55 -16.33
N LYS A 492 -13.88 24.49 -15.87
CA LYS A 492 -15.29 24.22 -15.51
C LYS A 492 -16.13 23.75 -16.68
N ASP A 493 -15.99 24.40 -17.83
CA ASP A 493 -16.72 24.04 -19.04
C ASP A 493 -16.28 22.66 -19.54
N PHE A 494 -14.99 22.35 -19.48
CA PHE A 494 -14.47 21.02 -19.78
C PHE A 494 -15.06 19.93 -18.86
N VAL A 495 -15.03 20.15 -17.54
CA VAL A 495 -15.60 19.22 -16.55
C VAL A 495 -17.08 19.00 -16.79
N LYS A 496 -17.83 20.05 -17.15
CA LYS A 496 -19.26 19.99 -17.45
C LYS A 496 -19.60 19.09 -18.64
N THR A 497 -18.66 18.88 -19.56
CA THR A 497 -18.86 17.94 -20.68
C THR A 497 -18.73 16.47 -20.25
N ARG A 498 -18.22 16.19 -19.05
CA ARG A 498 -17.85 14.84 -18.57
C ARG A 498 -18.70 14.34 -17.43
N ILE A 499 -19.17 15.25 -16.57
CA ILE A 499 -19.98 14.92 -15.40
C ILE A 499 -21.21 15.82 -15.31
N ALA A 500 -22.18 15.41 -14.47
CA ALA A 500 -23.41 16.17 -14.30
C ALA A 500 -23.15 17.59 -13.78
N ALA A 501 -23.91 18.58 -14.27
CA ALA A 501 -23.68 19.99 -14.02
C ALA A 501 -23.64 20.39 -12.53
N TYR A 502 -24.39 19.70 -11.66
CA TYR A 502 -24.38 19.97 -10.22
C TYR A 502 -23.08 19.56 -9.53
N LYS A 503 -22.28 18.68 -10.14
CA LYS A 503 -20.98 18.21 -9.65
C LYS A 503 -19.82 19.11 -10.05
N VAL A 504 -20.03 20.04 -10.98
CA VAL A 504 -18.98 20.95 -11.45
C VAL A 504 -18.52 21.84 -10.30
N PRO A 505 -17.21 21.97 -10.04
CA PRO A 505 -16.67 22.82 -8.99
C PRO A 505 -17.15 24.26 -9.11
N LYS A 506 -17.59 24.85 -8.01
CA LYS A 506 -17.94 26.28 -7.97
C LYS A 506 -16.68 27.14 -8.04
N ARG A 507 -15.59 26.65 -7.48
CA ARG A 507 -14.27 27.31 -7.51
C ARG A 507 -13.21 26.28 -7.85
N ILE A 508 -12.25 26.70 -8.68
CA ILE A 508 -11.02 25.97 -8.97
C ILE A 508 -9.86 26.89 -8.57
N LEU A 509 -8.96 26.40 -7.72
CA LEU A 509 -7.85 27.16 -7.14
C LEU A 509 -6.54 26.54 -7.59
N PRO A 510 -5.63 27.28 -8.25
CA PRO A 510 -4.32 26.74 -8.61
C PRO A 510 -3.39 26.67 -7.41
N VAL A 511 -2.52 25.66 -7.38
CA VAL A 511 -1.46 25.50 -6.39
C VAL A 511 -0.19 24.97 -7.08
N ALA A 512 0.97 25.34 -6.53
CA ALA A 512 2.24 24.85 -7.08
C ALA A 512 2.48 23.35 -6.81
N ASP A 513 2.00 22.85 -5.66
CA ASP A 513 2.16 21.47 -5.23
C ASP A 513 1.02 21.08 -4.27
N LEU A 514 0.31 20.01 -4.59
CA LEU A 514 -0.78 19.46 -3.78
C LEU A 514 -0.31 18.73 -2.51
N LYS A 515 1.01 18.57 -2.34
CA LYS A 515 1.65 17.97 -1.16
C LYS A 515 1.09 16.61 -0.78
N ARG A 516 0.92 15.74 -1.76
CA ARG A 516 0.54 14.36 -1.49
C ARG A 516 1.55 13.68 -0.56
N ALA A 517 1.08 12.75 0.24
CA ALA A 517 1.96 11.91 1.04
C ALA A 517 2.91 11.09 0.12
N PRO A 518 4.07 10.59 0.60
CA PRO A 518 5.04 9.83 -0.21
C PRO A 518 4.47 8.57 -0.85
N ASN A 519 3.37 8.06 -0.30
CA ASN A 519 2.61 6.95 -0.88
C ASN A 519 1.53 7.41 -1.87
N GLY A 520 1.60 8.66 -2.35
CA GLY A 520 0.64 9.24 -3.29
C GLY A 520 -0.74 9.59 -2.72
N LYS A 521 -1.01 9.28 -1.44
CA LYS A 521 -2.32 9.57 -0.84
C LYS A 521 -2.56 11.06 -0.68
N ALA A 522 -3.80 11.46 -0.96
CA ALA A 522 -4.28 12.82 -0.78
C ALA A 522 -4.41 13.20 0.71
N ASP A 523 -4.00 14.41 1.06
CA ASP A 523 -4.31 15.04 2.33
C ASP A 523 -5.48 16.02 2.16
N TYR A 524 -6.70 15.48 2.14
CA TYR A 524 -7.92 16.28 2.00
C TYR A 524 -8.14 17.30 3.11
N LYS A 525 -7.54 17.08 4.30
CA LYS A 525 -7.61 18.05 5.39
C LYS A 525 -6.80 19.29 5.05
N HIS A 526 -5.55 19.09 4.66
CA HIS A 526 -4.66 20.19 4.24
C HIS A 526 -5.24 20.95 3.05
N VAL A 527 -5.76 20.24 2.04
CA VAL A 527 -6.38 20.86 0.86
C VAL A 527 -7.62 21.69 1.22
N ARG A 528 -8.44 21.21 2.15
CA ARG A 528 -9.60 21.98 2.66
C ARG A 528 -9.18 23.24 3.39
N GLU A 529 -8.20 23.14 4.29
CA GLU A 529 -7.65 24.29 5.01
C GLU A 529 -7.08 25.34 4.05
N TYR A 530 -6.35 24.91 3.01
CA TYR A 530 -5.86 25.79 1.95
C TYR A 530 -7.00 26.48 1.19
N ALA A 531 -8.00 25.71 0.74
CA ALA A 531 -9.14 26.24 0.01
C ALA A 531 -9.93 27.27 0.83
N GLU A 532 -10.21 26.96 2.11
CA GLU A 532 -10.91 27.87 3.01
C GLU A 532 -10.11 29.16 3.28
N ALA A 533 -8.80 29.06 3.47
CA ALA A 533 -7.95 30.22 3.68
C ALA A 533 -7.91 31.12 2.44
N THR A 534 -7.73 30.52 1.25
CA THR A 534 -7.69 31.24 -0.02
C THR A 534 -9.01 31.97 -0.31
N LEU A 535 -10.14 31.28 -0.11
CA LEU A 535 -11.46 31.87 -0.34
C LEU A 535 -11.80 32.98 0.66
N ARG A 536 -11.39 32.86 1.94
CA ARG A 536 -11.55 33.94 2.92
C ARG A 536 -10.73 35.18 2.55
N GLY A 537 -9.50 35.01 2.07
CA GLY A 537 -8.66 36.11 1.59
C GLY A 537 -9.26 36.85 0.38
N GLN A 538 -9.98 36.15 -0.48
CA GLN A 538 -10.66 36.74 -1.66
C GLN A 538 -12.00 37.43 -1.31
N SER A 539 -12.61 37.07 -0.18
CA SER A 539 -13.88 37.69 0.27
C SER A 539 -13.68 38.98 1.07
N GLY A 540 -12.44 39.29 1.48
CA GLY A 540 -12.06 40.48 2.26
C GLY A 540 -11.38 41.58 1.41
N ALA A 541 -11.21 41.37 0.12
CA ALA A 541 -10.70 42.34 -0.86
C ALA A 541 -11.85 42.81 -1.79
#